data_41c95b6b58837ca83d0064bcc5516732
#
_entry.id   41c95b6b58837ca83d0064bcc5516732
#
_cell.length_a   1.000
_cell.length_b   1.000
_cell.length_c   1.000
_cell.angle_alpha   90.00
_cell.angle_beta   90.00
_cell.angle_gamma   90.00
#
_symmetry.space_group_name_H-M   'P 1'
#
loop_
_entity.id
_entity.type
_entity.pdbx_description
1 polymer ?
#
loop_
_entity_poly.entity_id
_entity_poly.type
_entity_poly.pdbx_seq_one_letter_code
_entity_poly.pdbx_strand_id
1 'polypeptide(L)'
;MTIGDNCYFNKGFTLLVHDWVTRVFIYSGREFLPSSGKVTIGNNVSTAYNVTILKGVTIGDNVFIGANSVVTKDIPSNSIAVGIPCRVIMSIDDFHAKREIQCVKEAFDYALSIQQRFKRRPIITDFREEFVLFVDGDSIEQYPEMAELIRFQLGPSYQDYVKHHKALFPSFEDFLNAAGIR
;
A
#
# COMPACT_ATOMS: atom_id res chain seq x y z
N MET A 1 -22.17 -8.51 1.99
CA MET A 1 -20.86 -7.88 1.80
C MET A 1 -21.06 -6.47 1.28
N THR A 2 -20.33 -5.52 1.82
CA THR A 2 -20.30 -4.11 1.37
C THR A 2 -18.85 -3.68 1.27
N ILE A 3 -18.49 -2.96 0.22
CA ILE A 3 -17.16 -2.38 0.00
C ILE A 3 -17.39 -0.92 -0.39
N GLY A 4 -16.68 -0.01 0.24
CA GLY A 4 -16.70 1.42 -0.02
C GLY A 4 -15.90 1.83 -1.25
N ASP A 5 -15.67 3.12 -1.39
CA ASP A 5 -14.97 3.71 -2.53
C ASP A 5 -13.45 3.70 -2.34
N ASN A 6 -12.69 3.86 -3.44
CA ASN A 6 -11.23 3.95 -3.48
C ASN A 6 -10.50 2.77 -2.80
N CYS A 7 -11.07 1.57 -2.90
CA CYS A 7 -10.45 0.36 -2.36
C CYS A 7 -9.54 -0.32 -3.39
N TYR A 8 -8.37 -0.78 -2.95
CA TYR A 8 -7.42 -1.50 -3.79
C TYR A 8 -7.00 -2.83 -3.15
N PHE A 9 -7.30 -3.93 -3.83
CA PHE A 9 -6.98 -5.27 -3.35
C PHE A 9 -5.96 -5.95 -4.25
N ASN A 10 -4.82 -6.28 -3.68
CA ASN A 10 -3.75 -6.94 -4.41
C ASN A 10 -4.04 -8.43 -4.67
N LYS A 11 -3.19 -9.03 -5.49
CA LYS A 11 -3.29 -10.46 -5.86
C LYS A 11 -3.34 -11.35 -4.62
N GLY A 12 -4.23 -12.35 -4.67
CA GLY A 12 -4.43 -13.29 -3.57
C GLY A 12 -5.36 -12.79 -2.48
N PHE A 13 -6.04 -11.65 -2.68
CA PHE A 13 -7.08 -11.20 -1.76
C PHE A 13 -8.22 -12.22 -1.70
N THR A 14 -8.60 -12.60 -0.49
CA THR A 14 -9.68 -13.57 -0.23
C THR A 14 -10.65 -13.00 0.81
N LEU A 15 -11.92 -13.03 0.51
CA LEU A 15 -12.98 -12.60 1.41
C LEU A 15 -13.95 -13.75 1.66
N LEU A 16 -14.11 -14.14 2.91
CA LEU A 16 -14.96 -15.24 3.33
C LEU A 16 -16.18 -14.70 4.07
N VAL A 17 -17.37 -14.96 3.54
CA VAL A 17 -18.66 -14.60 4.18
C VAL A 17 -19.34 -15.77 4.85
N HIS A 18 -18.81 -16.99 4.68
CA HIS A 18 -19.28 -18.23 5.30
C HIS A 18 -18.11 -19.20 5.43
N ASP A 19 -18.30 -20.28 6.18
CA ASP A 19 -17.38 -21.41 6.27
C ASP A 19 -18.12 -22.75 6.18
N TRP A 20 -17.35 -23.83 6.08
CA TRP A 20 -17.86 -25.19 5.94
C TRP A 20 -17.84 -25.99 7.22
N VAL A 21 -17.77 -25.37 8.40
CA VAL A 21 -17.72 -26.06 9.68
C VAL A 21 -18.92 -26.98 9.90
N THR A 22 -20.06 -26.67 9.28
CA THR A 22 -21.27 -27.51 9.32
C THR A 22 -21.04 -28.93 8.80
N ARG A 23 -20.10 -29.14 7.87
CA ARG A 23 -19.74 -30.51 7.44
C ARG A 23 -19.18 -31.34 8.59
N VAL A 24 -18.35 -30.73 9.42
CA VAL A 24 -17.79 -31.39 10.62
C VAL A 24 -18.91 -31.77 11.58
N PHE A 25 -19.87 -30.88 11.79
CA PHE A 25 -21.02 -31.13 12.64
C PHE A 25 -21.82 -32.33 12.16
N ILE A 26 -22.23 -32.35 10.89
CA ILE A 26 -23.03 -33.44 10.29
C ILE A 26 -22.28 -34.78 10.41
N TYR A 27 -21.02 -34.83 9.97
CA TYR A 27 -20.25 -36.08 9.98
C TYR A 27 -19.85 -36.54 11.38
N SER A 28 -19.98 -35.68 12.41
CA SER A 28 -19.81 -36.04 13.81
C SER A 28 -21.14 -36.32 14.54
N GLY A 29 -22.23 -36.48 13.80
CA GLY A 29 -23.56 -36.79 14.37
C GLY A 29 -24.26 -35.61 15.03
N ARG A 30 -23.87 -34.38 14.69
CA ARG A 30 -24.47 -33.14 15.21
C ARG A 30 -25.43 -32.54 14.21
N GLU A 31 -26.20 -31.57 14.65
CA GLU A 31 -27.17 -30.86 13.80
C GLU A 31 -26.46 -29.95 12.78
N PHE A 32 -27.17 -29.70 11.67
CA PHE A 32 -26.77 -28.70 10.70
C PHE A 32 -26.94 -27.29 11.30
N LEU A 33 -25.84 -26.59 11.51
CA LEU A 33 -25.83 -25.19 11.93
C LEU A 33 -25.18 -24.32 10.87
N PRO A 34 -25.89 -23.29 10.35
CA PRO A 34 -25.29 -22.38 9.36
C PRO A 34 -24.18 -21.54 9.98
N SER A 35 -23.16 -21.22 9.20
CA SER A 35 -22.04 -20.41 9.64
C SER A 35 -21.72 -19.35 8.58
N SER A 36 -22.35 -18.17 8.72
CA SER A 36 -22.18 -17.03 7.83
C SER A 36 -22.05 -15.72 8.63
N GLY A 37 -21.50 -14.69 7.97
CA GLY A 37 -21.39 -13.36 8.57
C GLY A 37 -21.16 -12.29 7.51
N LYS A 38 -21.76 -11.10 7.73
CA LYS A 38 -21.55 -9.94 6.88
C LYS A 38 -20.10 -9.46 7.00
N VAL A 39 -19.48 -9.12 5.87
CA VAL A 39 -18.22 -8.35 5.86
C VAL A 39 -18.51 -6.95 5.32
N THR A 40 -17.98 -5.94 6.01
CA THR A 40 -18.07 -4.53 5.62
C THR A 40 -16.66 -3.96 5.52
N ILE A 41 -16.36 -3.31 4.40
CA ILE A 41 -15.09 -2.62 4.16
C ILE A 41 -15.44 -1.17 3.85
N GLY A 42 -14.83 -0.24 4.57
CA GLY A 42 -14.98 1.20 4.41
C GLY A 42 -14.34 1.74 3.15
N ASN A 43 -14.12 3.04 3.11
CA ASN A 43 -13.51 3.74 2.00
C ASN A 43 -11.98 3.80 2.14
N ASN A 44 -11.27 3.93 1.01
CA ASN A 44 -9.82 4.09 1.01
C ASN A 44 -9.10 2.97 1.77
N VAL A 45 -9.48 1.72 1.48
CA VAL A 45 -8.87 0.52 2.07
C VAL A 45 -7.96 -0.14 1.05
N SER A 46 -6.70 -0.34 1.42
CA SER A 46 -5.73 -1.01 0.56
C SER A 46 -5.16 -2.25 1.23
N THR A 47 -5.01 -3.33 0.46
CA THR A 47 -4.37 -4.56 0.94
C THR A 47 -3.11 -4.87 0.15
N ALA A 48 -2.10 -5.38 0.82
CA ALA A 48 -0.98 -6.02 0.17
C ALA A 48 -1.36 -7.43 -0.33
N TYR A 49 -0.39 -8.23 -0.76
CA TYR A 49 -0.61 -9.57 -1.32
C TYR A 49 -1.14 -10.58 -0.30
N ASN A 50 -2.00 -11.51 -0.75
CA ASN A 50 -2.45 -12.68 0.01
C ASN A 50 -3.16 -12.34 1.33
N VAL A 51 -4.00 -11.32 1.35
CA VAL A 51 -4.78 -10.95 2.53
C VAL A 51 -6.09 -11.74 2.54
N THR A 52 -6.43 -12.31 3.70
CA THR A 52 -7.71 -13.00 3.91
C THR A 52 -8.53 -12.27 4.97
N ILE A 53 -9.79 -11.95 4.66
CA ILE A 53 -10.75 -11.37 5.59
C ILE A 53 -11.82 -12.40 5.90
N LEU A 54 -12.02 -12.69 7.19
CA LEU A 54 -13.02 -13.65 7.62
C LEU A 54 -14.41 -13.01 7.78
N LYS A 55 -15.41 -13.87 7.79
CA LYS A 55 -16.81 -13.50 8.01
C LYS A 55 -17.02 -12.71 9.31
N GLY A 56 -17.96 -11.79 9.31
CA GLY A 56 -18.34 -10.99 10.47
C GLY A 56 -17.47 -9.77 10.71
N VAL A 57 -16.40 -9.57 9.92
CA VAL A 57 -15.44 -8.47 10.11
C VAL A 57 -15.93 -7.17 9.49
N THR A 58 -15.70 -6.08 10.22
CA THR A 58 -15.81 -4.69 9.73
C THR A 58 -14.43 -4.05 9.67
N ILE A 59 -14.08 -3.47 8.54
CA ILE A 59 -12.88 -2.65 8.35
C ILE A 59 -13.33 -1.21 8.12
N GLY A 60 -12.77 -0.28 8.90
CA GLY A 60 -13.06 1.15 8.80
C GLY A 60 -12.44 1.80 7.57
N ASP A 61 -12.48 3.12 7.52
CA ASP A 61 -11.91 3.93 6.44
C ASP A 61 -10.40 4.15 6.64
N ASN A 62 -9.66 4.43 5.56
CA ASN A 62 -8.22 4.75 5.59
C ASN A 62 -7.41 3.64 6.27
N VAL A 63 -7.55 2.41 5.80
CA VAL A 63 -6.87 1.23 6.37
C VAL A 63 -5.94 0.60 5.36
N PHE A 64 -4.71 0.30 5.79
CA PHE A 64 -3.79 -0.56 5.05
C PHE A 64 -3.57 -1.89 5.77
N ILE A 65 -3.71 -2.99 5.03
CA ILE A 65 -3.50 -4.34 5.55
C ILE A 65 -2.27 -4.96 4.86
N GLY A 66 -1.26 -5.29 5.66
CA GLY A 66 0.01 -5.83 5.18
C GLY A 66 -0.11 -7.25 4.62
N ALA A 67 0.91 -7.66 3.86
CA ALA A 67 0.94 -8.94 3.16
C ALA A 67 0.78 -10.16 4.08
N ASN A 68 0.16 -11.22 3.55
CA ASN A 68 -0.08 -12.49 4.25
C ASN A 68 -0.87 -12.35 5.56
N SER A 69 -1.70 -11.32 5.69
CA SER A 69 -2.50 -11.11 6.90
C SER A 69 -3.82 -11.87 6.87
N VAL A 70 -4.26 -12.35 8.05
CA VAL A 70 -5.59 -12.96 8.22
C VAL A 70 -6.39 -12.13 9.21
N VAL A 71 -7.37 -11.39 8.70
CA VAL A 71 -8.21 -10.49 9.50
C VAL A 71 -9.35 -11.29 10.11
N THR A 72 -9.30 -11.44 11.43
CA THR A 72 -10.25 -12.24 12.23
C THR A 72 -11.13 -11.39 13.15
N LYS A 73 -10.87 -10.09 13.24
CA LYS A 73 -11.60 -9.10 14.07
C LYS A 73 -11.64 -7.78 13.33
N ASP A 74 -12.53 -6.91 13.77
CA ASP A 74 -12.70 -5.57 13.22
C ASP A 74 -11.39 -4.77 13.28
N ILE A 75 -11.17 -3.96 12.24
CA ILE A 75 -10.05 -3.03 12.15
C ILE A 75 -10.62 -1.61 12.14
N PRO A 76 -10.24 -0.76 13.10
CA PRO A 76 -10.70 0.62 13.15
C PRO A 76 -10.15 1.45 12.00
N SER A 77 -10.82 2.58 11.72
CA SER A 77 -10.35 3.56 10.73
C SER A 77 -8.95 4.11 11.06
N ASN A 78 -8.26 4.61 10.05
CA ASN A 78 -6.95 5.27 10.14
C ASN A 78 -5.87 4.35 10.72
N SER A 79 -5.83 3.10 10.27
CA SER A 79 -4.98 2.05 10.84
C SER A 79 -4.09 1.35 9.82
N ILE A 80 -2.90 0.99 10.27
CA ILE A 80 -2.03 -0.02 9.64
C ILE A 80 -2.15 -1.32 10.43
N ALA A 81 -2.55 -2.39 9.77
CA ALA A 81 -2.77 -3.69 10.40
C ALA A 81 -2.03 -4.81 9.66
N VAL A 82 -1.44 -5.76 10.40
CA VAL A 82 -0.63 -6.84 9.83
C VAL A 82 -0.74 -8.13 10.65
N GLY A 83 -0.41 -9.25 10.04
CA GLY A 83 -0.09 -10.51 10.72
C GLY A 83 -1.21 -11.55 10.76
N ILE A 84 -0.91 -12.68 11.39
CA ILE A 84 -1.81 -13.82 11.58
C ILE A 84 -1.82 -14.18 13.07
N PRO A 85 -2.90 -13.88 13.78
CA PRO A 85 -4.06 -13.08 13.38
C PRO A 85 -3.70 -11.60 13.20
N CYS A 86 -4.35 -10.93 12.24
CA CYS A 86 -4.11 -9.51 11.93
C CYS A 86 -4.40 -8.61 13.14
N ARG A 87 -3.50 -7.67 13.41
CA ARG A 87 -3.61 -6.66 14.49
C ARG A 87 -3.19 -5.30 13.97
N VAL A 88 -3.82 -4.26 14.50
CA VAL A 88 -3.36 -2.88 14.33
C VAL A 88 -1.99 -2.74 15.00
N ILE A 89 -1.04 -2.18 14.26
CA ILE A 89 0.33 -1.95 14.73
C ILE A 89 0.65 -0.47 14.93
N MET A 90 -0.03 0.43 14.20
CA MET A 90 0.11 1.87 14.34
C MET A 90 -1.02 2.61 13.62
N SER A 91 -1.11 3.92 13.82
CA SER A 91 -1.98 4.79 13.03
C SER A 91 -1.43 5.00 11.62
N ILE A 92 -2.30 5.45 10.68
CA ILE A 92 -1.87 5.84 9.34
C ILE A 92 -0.96 7.07 9.40
N ASP A 93 -1.21 8.01 10.32
CA ASP A 93 -0.43 9.23 10.49
C ASP A 93 0.98 8.92 11.00
N ASP A 94 1.12 8.05 12.00
CA ASP A 94 2.44 7.61 12.50
C ASP A 94 3.22 6.87 11.40
N PHE A 95 2.53 6.07 10.58
CA PHE A 95 3.17 5.38 9.48
C PHE A 95 3.63 6.36 8.40
N HIS A 96 2.81 7.37 8.07
CA HIS A 96 3.16 8.43 7.13
C HIS A 96 4.42 9.17 7.60
N ALA A 97 4.43 9.67 8.83
CA ALA A 97 5.60 10.35 9.39
C ALA A 97 6.87 9.49 9.37
N LYS A 98 6.73 8.18 9.66
CA LYS A 98 7.82 7.24 9.52
C LYS A 98 8.32 7.10 8.08
N ARG A 99 7.40 7.07 7.10
CA ARG A 99 7.74 6.99 5.67
C ARG A 99 8.45 8.25 5.16
N GLU A 100 8.05 9.43 5.59
CA GLU A 100 8.72 10.70 5.23
C GLU A 100 10.21 10.68 5.59
N ILE A 101 10.57 10.10 6.74
CA ILE A 101 11.98 9.98 7.15
C ILE A 101 12.72 8.88 6.36
N GLN A 102 12.05 7.77 6.11
CA GLN A 102 12.70 6.59 5.55
C GLN A 102 12.85 6.64 4.02
N CYS A 103 11.90 7.25 3.29
CA CYS A 103 11.89 7.22 1.84
C CYS A 103 13.17 7.81 1.21
N VAL A 104 13.72 8.87 1.79
CA VAL A 104 14.97 9.51 1.31
C VAL A 104 16.16 8.59 1.49
N LYS A 105 16.28 7.97 2.67
CA LYS A 105 17.37 7.02 2.95
C LYS A 105 17.30 5.82 2.02
N GLU A 106 16.11 5.24 1.83
CA GLU A 106 15.88 4.13 0.93
C GLU A 106 16.24 4.48 -0.51
N ALA A 107 15.89 5.69 -0.97
CA ALA A 107 16.25 6.18 -2.30
C ALA A 107 17.78 6.36 -2.47
N PHE A 108 18.49 6.84 -1.44
CA PHE A 108 19.95 6.92 -1.46
C PHE A 108 20.59 5.55 -1.50
N ASP A 109 20.13 4.62 -0.67
CA ASP A 109 20.63 3.23 -0.66
C ASP A 109 20.39 2.56 -2.02
N TYR A 110 19.24 2.84 -2.66
CA TYR A 110 18.95 2.36 -4.00
C TYR A 110 19.90 2.94 -5.05
N ALA A 111 20.14 4.26 -5.05
CA ALA A 111 21.09 4.92 -5.94
C ALA A 111 22.50 4.34 -5.83
N LEU A 112 23.00 4.18 -4.60
CA LEU A 112 24.30 3.56 -4.33
C LEU A 112 24.36 2.11 -4.80
N SER A 113 23.27 1.34 -4.63
CA SER A 113 23.16 -0.03 -5.10
C SER A 113 23.30 -0.13 -6.63
N ILE A 114 22.68 0.79 -7.39
CA ILE A 114 22.80 0.86 -8.86
C ILE A 114 24.28 1.07 -9.24
N GLN A 115 24.94 2.06 -8.63
CA GLN A 115 26.34 2.35 -8.92
C GLN A 115 27.25 1.13 -8.62
N GLN A 116 27.05 0.49 -7.47
CA GLN A 116 27.85 -0.67 -7.04
C GLN A 116 27.63 -1.88 -7.94
N ARG A 117 26.39 -2.19 -8.29
CA ARG A 117 26.03 -3.40 -9.05
C ARG A 117 26.34 -3.28 -10.53
N PHE A 118 25.96 -2.14 -11.13
CA PHE A 118 26.07 -1.95 -12.57
C PHE A 118 27.33 -1.19 -13.00
N LYS A 119 28.15 -0.76 -12.05
CA LYS A 119 29.40 -0.02 -12.30
C LYS A 119 29.21 1.22 -13.19
N ARG A 120 28.06 1.86 -13.08
CA ARG A 120 27.70 3.08 -13.77
C ARG A 120 27.02 4.07 -12.84
N ARG A 121 27.03 5.34 -13.22
CA ARG A 121 26.23 6.37 -12.53
C ARG A 121 24.75 6.09 -12.75
N PRO A 122 23.89 6.25 -11.72
CA PRO A 122 22.46 6.18 -11.89
C PRO A 122 21.93 7.24 -12.87
N ILE A 123 20.88 6.90 -13.59
CA ILE A 123 20.13 7.81 -14.46
C ILE A 123 18.69 7.95 -13.98
N ILE A 124 18.01 9.04 -14.33
CA ILE A 124 16.69 9.37 -13.78
C ILE A 124 15.65 8.25 -14.01
N THR A 125 15.74 7.53 -15.12
CA THR A 125 14.83 6.43 -15.47
C THR A 125 15.08 5.14 -14.65
N ASP A 126 16.13 5.08 -13.85
CA ASP A 126 16.30 4.00 -12.88
C ASP A 126 15.30 4.09 -11.71
N PHE A 127 14.74 5.29 -11.46
CA PHE A 127 13.90 5.61 -10.30
C PHE A 127 12.43 5.72 -10.72
N ARG A 128 11.66 4.65 -10.52
CA ARG A 128 10.24 4.63 -10.95
C ARG A 128 9.28 5.22 -9.92
N GLU A 129 9.59 5.13 -8.65
CA GLU A 129 8.77 5.66 -7.56
C GLU A 129 9.45 6.81 -6.84
N GLU A 130 10.77 6.75 -6.71
CA GLU A 130 11.58 7.73 -5.99
C GLU A 130 11.71 9.08 -6.73
N PHE A 131 11.36 9.13 -8.02
CA PHE A 131 11.47 10.36 -8.82
C PHE A 131 10.68 11.55 -8.24
N VAL A 132 9.64 11.28 -7.46
CA VAL A 132 8.87 12.30 -6.72
C VAL A 132 9.76 13.11 -5.76
N LEU A 133 10.93 12.59 -5.39
CA LEU A 133 11.87 13.29 -4.51
C LEU A 133 12.66 14.40 -5.26
N PHE A 134 12.73 14.37 -6.60
CA PHE A 134 13.54 15.29 -7.40
C PHE A 134 12.86 15.75 -8.73
N VAL A 135 11.56 15.48 -8.89
CA VAL A 135 10.75 15.99 -10.00
C VAL A 135 9.50 16.64 -9.43
N ASP A 136 9.33 17.94 -9.69
CA ASP A 136 8.13 18.69 -9.32
C ASP A 136 6.90 18.18 -10.10
N GLY A 137 5.72 18.31 -9.49
CA GLY A 137 4.46 17.88 -10.09
C GLY A 137 4.19 18.51 -11.44
N ASP A 138 4.46 19.80 -11.63
CA ASP A 138 4.29 20.53 -12.89
C ASP A 138 5.25 20.10 -14.01
N SER A 139 6.34 19.43 -13.65
CA SER A 139 7.36 18.93 -14.58
C SER A 139 7.21 17.45 -14.93
N ILE A 140 6.26 16.74 -14.30
CA ILE A 140 6.15 15.28 -14.42
C ILE A 140 5.82 14.80 -15.84
N GLU A 141 5.11 15.60 -16.61
CA GLU A 141 4.73 15.25 -17.99
C GLU A 141 5.95 15.16 -18.93
N GLN A 142 7.11 15.67 -18.51
CA GLN A 142 8.37 15.47 -19.22
C GLN A 142 8.89 14.03 -19.12
N TYR A 143 8.32 13.23 -18.21
CA TYR A 143 8.66 11.84 -17.93
C TYR A 143 7.43 10.93 -18.10
N PRO A 144 7.02 10.56 -19.32
CA PRO A 144 5.74 9.90 -19.59
C PRO A 144 5.50 8.61 -18.80
N GLU A 145 6.51 7.76 -18.64
CA GLU A 145 6.38 6.49 -17.91
C GLU A 145 6.11 6.73 -16.41
N MET A 146 6.73 7.74 -15.83
CA MET A 146 6.53 8.14 -14.43
C MET A 146 5.18 8.81 -14.25
N ALA A 147 4.80 9.67 -15.19
CA ALA A 147 3.48 10.31 -15.21
C ALA A 147 2.35 9.28 -15.28
N GLU A 148 2.49 8.23 -16.09
CA GLU A 148 1.52 7.14 -16.18
C GLU A 148 1.39 6.38 -14.85
N LEU A 149 2.52 6.05 -14.22
CA LEU A 149 2.52 5.38 -12.90
C LEU A 149 1.77 6.20 -11.85
N ILE A 150 2.07 7.50 -11.75
CA ILE A 150 1.43 8.38 -10.77
C ILE A 150 -0.06 8.60 -11.08
N ARG A 151 -0.44 8.74 -12.35
CA ARG A 151 -1.86 8.80 -12.74
C ARG A 151 -2.62 7.55 -12.28
N PHE A 152 -2.02 6.36 -12.47
CA PHE A 152 -2.62 5.11 -12.01
C PHE A 152 -2.77 5.07 -10.50
N GLN A 153 -1.73 5.47 -9.75
CA GLN A 153 -1.74 5.42 -8.28
C GLN A 153 -2.69 6.47 -7.67
N LEU A 154 -2.70 7.69 -8.19
CA LEU A 154 -3.44 8.80 -7.61
C LEU A 154 -4.88 8.93 -8.15
N GLY A 155 -5.17 8.34 -9.31
CA GLY A 155 -6.50 8.44 -9.91
C GLY A 155 -7.01 9.89 -9.98
N PRO A 156 -8.18 10.18 -9.36
CA PRO A 156 -8.76 11.53 -9.38
C PRO A 156 -7.87 12.62 -8.76
N SER A 157 -6.97 12.27 -7.85
CA SER A 157 -6.08 13.22 -7.17
C SER A 157 -4.85 13.61 -8.01
N TYR A 158 -4.69 13.06 -9.20
CA TYR A 158 -3.52 13.34 -10.07
C TYR A 158 -3.36 14.84 -10.38
N GLN A 159 -4.45 15.54 -10.71
CA GLN A 159 -4.39 16.96 -11.05
C GLN A 159 -3.99 17.84 -9.85
N ASP A 160 -4.38 17.44 -8.65
CA ASP A 160 -3.97 18.11 -7.43
C ASP A 160 -2.47 17.90 -7.15
N TYR A 161 -1.99 16.67 -7.34
CA TYR A 161 -0.55 16.36 -7.28
C TYR A 161 0.25 17.21 -8.27
N VAL A 162 -0.12 17.25 -9.55
CA VAL A 162 0.56 18.05 -10.58
C VAL A 162 0.67 19.52 -10.15
N LYS A 163 -0.33 20.05 -9.51
CA LYS A 163 -0.41 21.45 -9.08
C LYS A 163 0.43 21.77 -7.84
N HIS A 164 0.49 20.86 -6.89
CA HIS A 164 0.95 21.18 -5.55
C HIS A 164 2.20 20.43 -5.11
N HIS A 165 2.53 19.32 -5.78
CA HIS A 165 3.72 18.55 -5.41
C HIS A 165 5.00 19.35 -5.70
N LYS A 166 5.83 19.49 -4.66
CA LYS A 166 7.19 20.03 -4.76
C LYS A 166 8.19 18.99 -4.32
N ALA A 167 9.17 18.76 -5.17
CA ALA A 167 10.24 17.81 -4.91
C ALA A 167 11.11 18.29 -3.74
N LEU A 168 11.64 17.34 -2.98
CA LEU A 168 12.54 17.62 -1.86
C LEU A 168 13.91 18.13 -2.35
N PHE A 169 14.39 17.59 -3.48
CA PHE A 169 15.66 18.00 -4.10
C PHE A 169 15.34 18.84 -5.35
N PRO A 170 16.05 19.98 -5.55
CA PRO A 170 15.81 20.88 -6.69
C PRO A 170 16.01 20.20 -8.06
N SER A 171 16.84 19.15 -8.11
CA SER A 171 17.13 18.40 -9.32
C SER A 171 17.58 16.97 -9.03
N PHE A 172 17.61 16.12 -10.04
CA PHE A 172 18.20 14.79 -9.97
C PHE A 172 19.69 14.81 -9.60
N GLU A 173 20.42 15.82 -10.10
CA GLU A 173 21.84 16.02 -9.76
C GLU A 173 22.03 16.34 -8.27
N ASP A 174 21.18 17.21 -7.70
CA ASP A 174 21.22 17.51 -6.28
C ASP A 174 20.90 16.28 -5.41
N PHE A 175 19.95 15.47 -5.85
CA PHE A 175 19.66 14.18 -5.21
C PHE A 175 20.87 13.25 -5.23
N LEU A 176 21.53 13.07 -6.38
CA LEU A 176 22.72 12.20 -6.49
C LEU A 176 23.90 12.73 -5.66
N ASN A 177 24.13 14.05 -5.66
CA ASN A 177 25.15 14.68 -4.83
C ASN A 177 24.89 14.45 -3.33
N ALA A 178 23.64 14.58 -2.88
CA ALA A 178 23.24 14.29 -1.51
C ALA A 178 23.41 12.82 -1.13
N ALA A 179 23.23 11.91 -2.08
CA ALA A 179 23.54 10.48 -1.93
C ALA A 179 25.04 10.13 -1.95
N GLY A 180 25.92 11.12 -2.17
CA GLY A 180 27.38 10.94 -2.26
C GLY A 180 27.86 10.40 -3.62
N ILE A 181 27.06 10.51 -4.67
CA ILE A 181 27.38 10.05 -6.03
C ILE A 181 27.78 11.27 -6.88
N ARG A 182 29.04 11.35 -7.26
CA ARG A 182 29.62 12.42 -8.08
C ARG A 182 29.80 11.99 -9.53
#